data_c5373364df736e9fa4d26afd5e35534b
#
_entry.id   c5373364df736e9fa4d26afd5e35534b
#
_cell.length_a   1.000
_cell.length_b   1.000
_cell.length_c   1.000
_cell.angle_alpha   90.00
_cell.angle_beta   90.00
_cell.angle_gamma   90.00
#
_symmetry.space_group_name_H-M   'P 1'
#
loop_
_entity.id
_entity.type
_entity.pdbx_description
1 polymer ?
#
loop_
_entity_poly.entity_id
_entity_poly.type
_entity_poly.pdbx_seq_one_letter_code
_entity_poly.pdbx_strand_id
1 'polypeptide(L)'
;SLFAIDEAHCVSQWGHDFRPEYLQLSILPERYPAIPRIALTATADRQTREEIAERLNLQAARRFVSSFDRPNIRYTIVEKNDPRRQLLDFIREECPGQAGIVYCLSRRKVEETAAWLQEQGLAALAYHAGMTQEIRAEHQSRFLREDGLIMVATIAFGMGIDKPDVRFVAHL
;
A
#
# COMPACT_ATOMS: atom_id res chain seq x y z
N SER A 1 2.72 -13.82 -25.51
CA SER A 1 1.84 -13.86 -24.34
C SER A 1 2.65 -14.20 -23.09
N LEU A 2 2.25 -13.72 -21.92
CA LEU A 2 2.88 -13.92 -20.62
C LEU A 2 1.77 -13.99 -19.54
N PHE A 3 1.89 -14.90 -18.60
CA PHE A 3 1.11 -14.85 -17.36
C PHE A 3 1.91 -14.13 -16.28
N ALA A 4 1.40 -13.00 -15.80
CA ALA A 4 1.92 -12.29 -14.64
C ALA A 4 1.02 -12.56 -13.44
N ILE A 5 1.57 -13.22 -12.42
CA ILE A 5 0.88 -13.57 -11.18
C ILE A 5 1.34 -12.58 -10.12
N ASP A 6 0.52 -11.58 -9.87
CA ASP A 6 0.78 -10.59 -8.82
C ASP A 6 0.33 -11.11 -7.46
N GLU A 7 0.85 -10.52 -6.39
CA GLU A 7 0.62 -10.94 -5.00
C GLU A 7 0.83 -12.46 -4.80
N ALA A 8 1.87 -12.99 -5.45
CA ALA A 8 2.15 -14.42 -5.47
C ALA A 8 2.33 -15.05 -4.07
N HIS A 9 2.61 -14.24 -3.03
CA HIS A 9 2.66 -14.70 -1.65
C HIS A 9 1.33 -15.29 -1.16
N CYS A 10 0.19 -14.94 -1.82
CA CYS A 10 -1.11 -15.51 -1.50
C CYS A 10 -1.23 -17.00 -1.77
N VAL A 11 -0.29 -17.62 -2.50
CA VAL A 11 -0.22 -19.06 -2.69
C VAL A 11 0.36 -19.79 -1.47
N SER A 12 1.08 -19.09 -0.61
CA SER A 12 1.74 -19.65 0.56
C SER A 12 0.80 -19.75 1.76
N GLN A 13 0.71 -20.94 2.34
CA GLN A 13 -0.04 -21.18 3.58
C GLN A 13 0.60 -20.50 4.80
N TRP A 14 1.86 -20.17 4.72
CA TRP A 14 2.63 -19.47 5.74
C TRP A 14 2.62 -17.94 5.54
N GLY A 15 2.09 -17.48 4.39
CA GLY A 15 1.93 -16.07 4.09
C GLY A 15 0.81 -15.43 4.93
N HIS A 16 0.96 -14.14 5.19
CA HIS A 16 -0.01 -13.36 5.97
C HIS A 16 -1.37 -13.14 5.27
N ASP A 17 -1.47 -13.45 3.98
CA ASP A 17 -2.67 -13.27 3.14
C ASP A 17 -2.89 -14.50 2.25
N PHE A 18 -2.95 -15.68 2.86
CA PHE A 18 -3.21 -16.92 2.12
C PHE A 18 -4.60 -16.90 1.49
N ARG A 19 -4.65 -17.19 0.17
CA ARG A 19 -5.88 -17.30 -0.60
C ARG A 19 -5.95 -18.65 -1.30
N PRO A 20 -6.87 -19.54 -0.90
CA PRO A 20 -6.98 -20.89 -1.47
C PRO A 20 -7.13 -20.90 -3.00
N GLU A 21 -7.76 -19.86 -3.56
CA GLU A 21 -7.97 -19.71 -5.00
C GLU A 21 -6.65 -19.58 -5.78
N TYR A 22 -5.60 -19.03 -5.15
CA TYR A 22 -4.28 -18.93 -5.76
C TYR A 22 -3.64 -20.29 -6.03
N LEU A 23 -4.00 -21.34 -5.28
CA LEU A 23 -3.53 -22.70 -5.54
C LEU A 23 -4.01 -23.23 -6.89
N GLN A 24 -5.14 -22.75 -7.40
CA GLN A 24 -5.66 -23.14 -8.71
C GLN A 24 -4.79 -22.65 -9.87
N LEU A 25 -3.92 -21.65 -9.62
CA LEU A 25 -2.97 -21.18 -10.64
C LEU A 25 -1.89 -22.22 -10.98
N SER A 26 -1.73 -23.27 -10.18
CA SER A 26 -0.87 -24.41 -10.47
C SER A 26 -1.26 -25.15 -11.77
N ILE A 27 -2.49 -24.96 -12.27
CA ILE A 27 -2.95 -25.53 -13.54
C ILE A 27 -2.32 -24.85 -14.78
N LEU A 28 -1.80 -23.63 -14.62
CA LEU A 28 -1.29 -22.85 -15.75
C LEU A 28 -0.16 -23.55 -16.54
N PRO A 29 0.85 -24.16 -15.88
CA PRO A 29 1.89 -24.91 -16.60
C PRO A 29 1.38 -26.12 -17.34
N GLU A 30 0.30 -26.74 -16.88
CA GLU A 30 -0.29 -27.93 -17.52
C GLU A 30 -1.07 -27.53 -18.76
N ARG A 31 -1.91 -26.51 -18.65
CA ARG A 31 -2.78 -26.06 -19.76
C ARG A 31 -2.03 -25.22 -20.80
N TYR A 32 -1.01 -24.50 -20.39
CA TYR A 32 -0.30 -23.55 -21.24
C TYR A 32 1.22 -23.67 -21.09
N PRO A 33 1.82 -24.84 -21.40
CA PRO A 33 3.23 -25.11 -21.16
C PRO A 33 4.17 -24.20 -21.93
N ALA A 34 3.74 -23.68 -23.10
CA ALA A 34 4.54 -22.79 -23.94
C ALA A 34 4.46 -21.30 -23.51
N ILE A 35 3.57 -20.94 -22.59
CA ILE A 35 3.43 -19.54 -22.15
C ILE A 35 4.30 -19.31 -20.91
N PRO A 36 5.27 -18.39 -20.99
CA PRO A 36 6.09 -18.05 -19.83
C PRO A 36 5.26 -17.43 -18.69
N ARG A 37 5.71 -17.64 -17.47
CA ARG A 37 5.08 -17.13 -16.27
C ARG A 37 6.08 -16.32 -15.46
N ILE A 38 5.57 -15.26 -14.80
CA ILE A 38 6.28 -14.49 -13.81
C ILE A 38 5.43 -14.40 -12.55
N ALA A 39 6.03 -14.64 -11.38
CA ALA A 39 5.42 -14.42 -10.09
C ALA A 39 6.04 -13.19 -9.43
N LEU A 40 5.20 -12.29 -8.97
CA LEU A 40 5.56 -10.99 -8.39
C LEU A 40 5.00 -10.89 -6.98
N THR A 41 5.79 -10.37 -6.06
CA THR A 41 5.33 -10.03 -4.71
C THR A 41 6.24 -9.01 -4.06
N ALA A 42 5.67 -8.12 -3.26
CA ALA A 42 6.43 -7.19 -2.44
C ALA A 42 6.85 -7.78 -1.08
N THR A 43 6.15 -8.82 -0.61
CA THR A 43 6.26 -9.34 0.76
C THR A 43 6.42 -10.86 0.73
N ALA A 44 7.66 -11.34 0.63
CA ALA A 44 7.96 -12.76 0.72
C ALA A 44 9.29 -12.99 1.43
N ASP A 45 9.27 -13.67 2.54
CA ASP A 45 10.46 -14.20 3.19
C ASP A 45 11.03 -15.37 2.39
N ARG A 46 12.11 -15.97 2.89
CA ARG A 46 12.77 -17.07 2.19
C ARG A 46 11.84 -18.28 2.02
N GLN A 47 11.11 -18.65 3.07
CA GLN A 47 10.22 -19.80 3.05
C GLN A 47 9.07 -19.59 2.08
N THR A 48 8.42 -18.41 2.14
CA THR A 48 7.36 -18.03 1.20
C THR A 48 7.83 -18.05 -0.25
N ARG A 49 9.05 -17.59 -0.54
CA ARG A 49 9.61 -17.63 -1.91
C ARG A 49 9.85 -19.05 -2.42
N GLU A 50 10.27 -19.96 -1.55
CA GLU A 50 10.45 -21.38 -1.89
C GLU A 50 9.09 -22.01 -2.20
N GLU A 51 8.08 -21.75 -1.39
CA GLU A 51 6.71 -22.26 -1.61
C GLU A 51 6.05 -21.69 -2.86
N ILE A 52 6.22 -20.39 -3.16
CA ILE A 52 5.78 -19.79 -4.42
C ILE A 52 6.37 -20.55 -5.62
N ALA A 53 7.69 -20.78 -5.60
CA ALA A 53 8.36 -21.48 -6.69
C ALA A 53 7.84 -22.91 -6.85
N GLU A 54 7.60 -23.62 -5.76
CA GLU A 54 7.07 -24.98 -5.78
C GLU A 54 5.63 -25.03 -6.30
N ARG A 55 4.73 -24.24 -5.69
CA ARG A 55 3.30 -24.24 -6.00
C ARG A 55 2.97 -23.77 -7.41
N LEU A 56 3.75 -22.83 -7.94
CA LEU A 56 3.56 -22.29 -9.28
C LEU A 56 4.45 -22.96 -10.34
N ASN A 57 5.19 -24.03 -9.98
CA ASN A 57 6.12 -24.74 -10.85
C ASN A 57 7.14 -23.80 -11.50
N LEU A 58 7.83 -23.02 -10.65
CA LEU A 58 8.83 -22.02 -11.03
C LEU A 58 10.21 -22.30 -10.42
N GLN A 59 10.51 -23.56 -10.04
CA GLN A 59 11.78 -23.91 -9.40
C GLN A 59 12.99 -23.59 -10.27
N ALA A 60 12.85 -23.75 -11.61
CA ALA A 60 13.88 -23.42 -12.58
C ALA A 60 13.89 -21.94 -13.01
N ALA A 61 12.97 -21.14 -12.53
CA ALA A 61 12.88 -19.74 -12.90
C ALA A 61 14.02 -18.91 -12.29
N ARG A 62 14.45 -17.88 -13.02
CA ARG A 62 15.39 -16.90 -12.47
C ARG A 62 14.70 -16.09 -11.37
N ARG A 63 15.36 -15.96 -10.22
CA ARG A 63 14.86 -15.20 -9.07
C ARG A 63 15.55 -13.85 -8.99
N PHE A 64 14.76 -12.80 -8.85
CA PHE A 64 15.19 -11.43 -8.61
C PHE A 64 14.70 -11.03 -7.22
N VAL A 65 15.61 -10.74 -6.32
CA VAL A 65 15.29 -10.36 -4.94
C VAL A 65 16.00 -9.06 -4.63
N SER A 66 15.22 -8.03 -4.31
CA SER A 66 15.75 -6.76 -3.81
C SER A 66 15.67 -6.70 -2.29
N SER A 67 16.47 -5.86 -1.68
CA SER A 67 16.35 -5.54 -0.25
C SER A 67 15.04 -4.83 0.05
N PHE A 68 14.48 -5.06 1.24
CA PHE A 68 13.39 -4.26 1.79
C PHE A 68 13.84 -2.88 2.25
N ASP A 69 15.15 -2.71 2.42
CA ASP A 69 15.71 -1.41 2.81
C ASP A 69 15.50 -0.37 1.70
N ARG A 70 14.93 0.74 2.08
CA ARG A 70 14.63 1.88 1.23
C ARG A 70 15.40 3.10 1.76
N PRO A 71 16.65 3.29 1.36
CA PRO A 71 17.52 4.34 1.95
C PRO A 71 16.99 5.76 1.75
N ASN A 72 16.04 5.94 0.84
CA ASN A 72 15.34 7.20 0.63
C ASN A 72 14.13 7.41 1.58
N ILE A 73 13.83 6.46 2.45
CA ILE A 73 12.72 6.55 3.42
C ILE A 73 13.30 6.59 4.83
N ARG A 74 13.05 7.69 5.53
CA ARG A 74 13.36 7.82 6.96
C ARG A 74 12.18 7.33 7.79
N TYR A 75 12.40 6.35 8.65
CA TYR A 75 11.43 5.89 9.63
C TYR A 75 11.67 6.58 10.96
N THR A 76 10.63 7.18 11.52
CA THR A 76 10.64 7.82 12.83
C THR A 76 9.49 7.29 13.67
N ILE A 77 9.78 6.81 14.86
CA ILE A 77 8.78 6.35 15.83
C ILE A 77 8.85 7.28 17.02
N VAL A 78 7.72 7.88 17.37
CA VAL A 78 7.59 8.78 18.51
C VAL A 78 6.56 8.26 19.50
N GLU A 79 6.79 8.49 20.80
CA GLU A 79 5.81 8.18 21.81
C GLU A 79 4.56 9.06 21.65
N LYS A 80 3.41 8.43 21.76
CA LYS A 80 2.12 9.07 21.49
C LYS A 80 1.62 9.80 22.76
N ASN A 81 1.84 11.11 22.82
CA ASN A 81 1.38 11.98 23.91
C ASN A 81 0.20 12.84 23.48
N ASP A 82 0.37 13.70 22.48
CA ASP A 82 -0.67 14.48 21.82
C ASP A 82 -0.62 14.24 20.31
N PRO A 83 -1.32 13.22 19.81
CA PRO A 83 -1.17 12.80 18.41
C PRO A 83 -1.57 13.89 17.41
N ARG A 84 -2.55 14.73 17.73
CA ARG A 84 -2.97 15.81 16.82
C ARG A 84 -1.91 16.88 16.72
N ARG A 85 -1.38 17.33 17.84
CA ARG A 85 -0.33 18.32 17.88
C ARG A 85 0.95 17.79 17.22
N GLN A 86 1.37 16.57 17.59
CA GLN A 86 2.54 15.92 17.00
C GLN A 86 2.44 15.79 15.48
N LEU A 87 1.27 15.41 14.95
CA LEU A 87 1.02 15.35 13.50
C LEU A 87 1.09 16.73 12.85
N LEU A 88 0.51 17.75 13.48
CA LEU A 88 0.47 19.10 12.93
C LEU A 88 1.86 19.71 12.88
N ASP A 89 2.63 19.58 13.98
CA ASP A 89 4.00 20.07 14.08
C ASP A 89 4.88 19.38 13.02
N PHE A 90 4.77 18.04 12.88
CA PHE A 90 5.49 17.29 11.86
C PHE A 90 5.17 17.79 10.43
N ILE A 91 3.88 17.97 10.10
CA ILE A 91 3.47 18.43 8.75
C ILE A 91 4.00 19.84 8.49
N ARG A 92 3.89 20.74 9.47
CA ARG A 92 4.28 22.15 9.29
C ARG A 92 5.78 22.37 9.28
N GLU A 93 6.52 21.61 10.07
CA GLU A 93 7.96 21.82 10.25
C GLU A 93 8.79 20.99 9.27
N GLU A 94 8.41 19.70 9.08
CA GLU A 94 9.20 18.80 8.26
C GLU A 94 8.69 18.65 6.83
N CYS A 95 7.38 18.88 6.58
CA CYS A 95 6.74 18.62 5.30
C CYS A 95 5.82 19.77 4.83
N PRO A 96 6.21 21.05 4.94
CA PRO A 96 5.34 22.16 4.61
C PRO A 96 4.92 22.15 3.14
N GLY A 97 3.59 22.19 2.90
CA GLY A 97 3.02 22.20 1.55
C GLY A 97 3.24 20.92 0.73
N GLN A 98 3.67 19.83 1.35
CA GLN A 98 3.93 18.57 0.67
C GLN A 98 2.72 17.63 0.73
N ALA A 99 2.55 16.83 -0.33
CA ALA A 99 1.55 15.77 -0.35
C ALA A 99 1.96 14.61 0.55
N GLY A 100 0.98 14.05 1.27
CA GLY A 100 1.22 12.93 2.18
C GLY A 100 -0.01 12.09 2.45
N ILE A 101 0.20 11.00 3.19
CA ILE A 101 -0.87 10.09 3.61
C ILE A 101 -0.86 9.98 5.13
N VAL A 102 -2.04 10.11 5.75
CA VAL A 102 -2.24 9.89 7.18
C VAL A 102 -3.14 8.68 7.38
N TYR A 103 -2.61 7.59 7.91
CA TYR A 103 -3.37 6.39 8.20
C TYR A 103 -4.01 6.44 9.58
N CYS A 104 -5.30 6.12 9.64
CA CYS A 104 -6.07 5.99 10.86
C CYS A 104 -6.71 4.59 10.95
N LEU A 105 -6.88 4.10 12.18
CA LEU A 105 -7.39 2.75 12.45
C LEU A 105 -8.90 2.58 12.16
N SER A 106 -9.69 3.65 12.13
CA SER A 106 -11.13 3.58 11.92
C SER A 106 -11.64 4.66 10.97
N ARG A 107 -12.79 4.38 10.32
CA ARG A 107 -13.48 5.33 9.41
C ARG A 107 -13.79 6.65 10.10
N ARG A 108 -14.35 6.59 11.31
CA ARG A 108 -14.66 7.77 12.12
C ARG A 108 -13.41 8.61 12.38
N LYS A 109 -12.28 7.96 12.73
CA LYS A 109 -11.04 8.67 12.99
C LYS A 109 -10.48 9.32 11.70
N VAL A 110 -10.68 8.69 10.53
CA VAL A 110 -10.34 9.29 9.23
C VAL A 110 -11.09 10.59 9.01
N GLU A 111 -12.42 10.57 9.17
CA GLU A 111 -13.27 11.75 8.97
C GLU A 111 -12.92 12.88 9.95
N GLU A 112 -12.83 12.55 11.25
CA GLU A 112 -12.46 13.51 12.30
C GLU A 112 -11.08 14.13 12.08
N THR A 113 -10.10 13.35 11.60
CA THR A 113 -8.75 13.84 11.36
C THR A 113 -8.69 14.70 10.11
N ALA A 114 -9.36 14.30 9.02
CA ALA A 114 -9.42 15.11 7.80
C ALA A 114 -10.08 16.46 8.04
N ALA A 115 -11.24 16.48 8.71
CA ALA A 115 -11.94 17.71 9.06
C ALA A 115 -11.07 18.63 9.95
N TRP A 116 -10.43 18.04 10.96
CA TRP A 116 -9.55 18.81 11.84
C TRP A 116 -8.33 19.39 11.10
N LEU A 117 -7.69 18.64 10.18
CA LEU A 117 -6.59 19.18 9.36
C LEU A 117 -7.06 20.35 8.48
N GLN A 118 -8.27 20.27 7.94
CA GLN A 118 -8.88 21.38 7.17
C GLN A 118 -9.10 22.63 8.05
N GLU A 119 -9.58 22.45 9.28
CA GLU A 119 -9.70 23.54 10.27
C GLU A 119 -8.35 24.19 10.60
N GLN A 120 -7.25 23.44 10.49
CA GLN A 120 -5.88 23.95 10.65
C GLN A 120 -5.32 24.62 9.39
N GLY A 121 -6.13 24.75 8.32
CA GLY A 121 -5.75 25.38 7.06
C GLY A 121 -4.95 24.47 6.11
N LEU A 122 -4.95 23.17 6.35
CA LEU A 122 -4.28 22.18 5.48
C LEU A 122 -5.28 21.59 4.48
N ALA A 123 -4.83 21.38 3.24
CA ALA A 123 -5.63 20.68 2.24
C ALA A 123 -5.66 19.17 2.58
N ALA A 124 -6.77 18.67 3.08
CA ALA A 124 -6.91 17.27 3.47
C ALA A 124 -8.22 16.67 2.97
N LEU A 125 -8.19 15.39 2.58
CA LEU A 125 -9.37 14.62 2.15
C LEU A 125 -9.43 13.30 2.90
N ALA A 126 -10.66 12.86 3.23
CA ALA A 126 -10.91 11.56 3.83
C ALA A 126 -11.03 10.48 2.75
N TYR A 127 -10.57 9.26 3.05
CA TYR A 127 -10.76 8.09 2.18
C TYR A 127 -10.93 6.80 2.98
N HIS A 128 -12.09 6.16 2.86
CA HIS A 128 -12.36 4.84 3.46
C HIS A 128 -13.51 4.11 2.77
N ALA A 129 -13.61 2.82 2.99
CA ALA A 129 -14.60 1.95 2.31
C ALA A 129 -16.06 2.26 2.65
N GLY A 130 -16.36 3.06 3.68
CA GLY A 130 -17.72 3.52 3.99
C GLY A 130 -18.22 4.68 3.15
N MET A 131 -17.35 5.32 2.36
CA MET A 131 -17.73 6.38 1.43
C MET A 131 -18.31 5.80 0.15
N THR A 132 -19.16 6.56 -0.56
CA THR A 132 -19.67 6.16 -1.86
C THR A 132 -18.54 6.01 -2.89
N GLN A 133 -18.77 5.25 -3.94
CA GLN A 133 -17.77 5.04 -4.98
C GLN A 133 -17.39 6.35 -5.68
N GLU A 134 -18.37 7.22 -5.90
CA GLU A 134 -18.19 8.50 -6.57
C GLU A 134 -17.29 9.43 -5.76
N ILE A 135 -17.53 9.56 -4.45
CA ILE A 135 -16.70 10.40 -3.55
C ILE A 135 -15.29 9.82 -3.45
N ARG A 136 -15.14 8.51 -3.36
CA ARG A 136 -13.82 7.87 -3.34
C ARG A 136 -13.04 8.13 -4.63
N ALA A 137 -13.69 8.00 -5.77
CA ALA A 137 -13.08 8.26 -7.08
C ALA A 137 -12.69 9.74 -7.23
N GLU A 138 -13.53 10.66 -6.78
CA GLU A 138 -13.24 12.09 -6.77
C GLU A 138 -12.03 12.41 -5.89
N HIS A 139 -12.04 11.98 -4.62
CA HIS A 139 -10.95 12.23 -3.68
C HIS A 139 -9.63 11.62 -4.15
N GLN A 140 -9.66 10.41 -4.68
CA GLN A 140 -8.48 9.78 -5.27
C GLN A 140 -7.96 10.56 -6.48
N SER A 141 -8.85 10.99 -7.37
CA SER A 141 -8.50 11.77 -8.55
C SER A 141 -7.87 13.12 -8.18
N ARG A 142 -8.42 13.80 -7.18
CA ARG A 142 -7.86 15.03 -6.62
C ARG A 142 -6.48 14.79 -6.02
N PHE A 143 -6.34 13.77 -5.20
CA PHE A 143 -5.04 13.41 -4.60
C PHE A 143 -3.96 13.18 -5.67
N LEU A 144 -4.30 12.51 -6.77
CA LEU A 144 -3.33 12.25 -7.85
C LEU A 144 -2.92 13.50 -8.62
N ARG A 145 -3.76 14.55 -8.69
CA ARG A 145 -3.54 15.73 -9.53
C ARG A 145 -3.14 16.99 -8.76
N GLU A 146 -3.57 17.11 -7.51
CA GLU A 146 -3.34 18.32 -6.70
C GLU A 146 -2.05 18.18 -5.90
N ASP A 147 -1.24 19.22 -5.90
CA ASP A 147 -0.04 19.30 -5.07
C ASP A 147 -0.40 19.62 -3.61
N GLY A 148 0.44 19.16 -2.69
CA GLY A 148 0.31 19.49 -1.27
C GLY A 148 -0.93 18.90 -0.58
N LEU A 149 -1.70 18.04 -1.25
CA LEU A 149 -2.89 17.42 -0.68
C LEU A 149 -2.55 16.27 0.27
N ILE A 150 -3.19 16.23 1.42
CA ILE A 150 -3.04 15.18 2.42
C ILE A 150 -4.23 14.23 2.33
N MET A 151 -3.96 12.95 2.06
CA MET A 151 -5.00 11.93 2.13
C MET A 151 -5.04 11.31 3.53
N VAL A 152 -6.16 11.44 4.22
CA VAL A 152 -6.40 10.75 5.49
C VAL A 152 -7.22 9.49 5.22
N ALA A 153 -6.68 8.31 5.53
CA ALA A 153 -7.27 7.07 5.05
C ALA A 153 -7.16 5.91 6.06
N THR A 154 -7.97 4.89 5.85
CA THR A 154 -7.71 3.56 6.42
C THR A 154 -6.69 2.82 5.55
N ILE A 155 -6.16 1.69 6.04
CA ILE A 155 -5.13 0.87 5.36
C ILE A 155 -5.52 0.42 3.93
N ALA A 156 -6.81 0.49 3.58
CA ALA A 156 -7.30 0.16 2.24
C ALA A 156 -6.87 1.15 1.14
N PHE A 157 -6.37 2.34 1.50
CA PHE A 157 -5.81 3.31 0.56
C PHE A 157 -4.31 3.06 0.38
N GLY A 158 -3.82 3.11 -0.83
CA GLY A 158 -2.39 2.98 -1.14
C GLY A 158 -2.09 1.93 -2.21
N MET A 159 -2.79 0.80 -2.22
CA MET A 159 -2.64 -0.17 -3.31
C MET A 159 -3.06 0.44 -4.64
N GLY A 160 -2.14 0.42 -5.62
CA GLY A 160 -2.39 0.99 -6.95
C GLY A 160 -2.38 2.53 -7.01
N ILE A 161 -1.93 3.21 -5.97
CA ILE A 161 -1.74 4.67 -5.98
C ILE A 161 -0.32 4.95 -6.48
N ASP A 162 -0.23 5.51 -7.68
CA ASP A 162 1.01 5.98 -8.29
C ASP A 162 1.03 7.52 -8.31
N LYS A 163 1.49 8.11 -7.22
CA LYS A 163 1.72 9.55 -7.06
C LYS A 163 3.18 9.78 -6.70
N PRO A 164 3.99 10.38 -7.59
CA PRO A 164 5.44 10.45 -7.41
C PRO A 164 5.91 11.45 -6.35
N ASP A 165 5.04 12.33 -5.90
CA ASP A 165 5.34 13.42 -4.97
C ASP A 165 4.79 13.19 -3.55
N VAL A 166 4.37 11.99 -3.19
CA VAL A 166 4.08 11.65 -1.77
C VAL A 166 5.39 11.71 -0.97
N ARG A 167 5.46 12.63 -0.01
CA ARG A 167 6.69 12.91 0.74
C ARG A 167 6.66 12.36 2.16
N PHE A 168 5.48 12.12 2.70
CA PHE A 168 5.37 11.55 4.04
C PHE A 168 4.20 10.59 4.18
N VAL A 169 4.35 9.68 5.12
CA VAL A 169 3.29 8.81 5.62
C VAL A 169 3.31 8.90 7.14
N ALA A 170 2.15 9.17 7.74
CA ALA A 170 1.99 9.18 9.20
C ALA A 170 0.94 8.13 9.62
N HIS A 171 1.16 7.49 10.76
CA HIS A 171 0.23 6.52 11.36
C HIS A 171 -0.25 7.03 12.72
N LEU A 172 -1.59 7.12 12.90
CA LEU A 172 -2.24 7.59 14.13
C LEU A 172 -2.92 6.48 14.92
#